data_cb6d6cfd76d302a597cae8a19568f89c
#
_entry.id   cb6d6cfd76d302a597cae8a19568f89c
#
_cell.length_a   1.000
_cell.length_b   1.000
_cell.length_c   1.000
_cell.angle_alpha   90.00
_cell.angle_beta   90.00
_cell.angle_gamma   90.00
#
_symmetry.space_group_name_H-M   'P 1'
#
loop_
_entity.id
_entity.type
_entity.pdbx_description
1 polymer ?
#
loop_
_entity_poly.entity_id
_entity_poly.type
_entity_poly.pdbx_seq_one_letter_code
_entity_poly.pdbx_strand_id
1 'polypeptide(L)'
;MTYFARVNGNSGSAGKMILVLDTTFLILHYFSDDEAVLAKTREGLRISRKLGNKGILPTIVLAEFYAQTYKRTGRDVADKYFREIVNSGLDIASLTQEVSYQAGLLRAKYQEKVPWGDCIVAATALLNKAKFVVTEDPHFAEISEIEVRRTSQLRL
;
A
#
# COMPACT_ATOMS: atom_id res chain seq x y z
N MET A 1 43.67 -15.05 27.52
CA MET A 1 43.10 -13.69 27.59
C MET A 1 42.93 -13.19 26.17
N THR A 2 41.74 -13.25 25.65
CA THR A 2 41.44 -12.86 24.28
C THR A 2 40.50 -11.69 24.34
N TYR A 3 41.01 -10.53 23.95
CA TYR A 3 40.22 -9.30 23.80
C TYR A 3 39.37 -9.40 22.54
N PHE A 4 38.05 -9.48 22.71
CA PHE A 4 37.11 -9.24 21.61
C PHE A 4 36.94 -7.74 21.44
N ALA A 5 37.55 -7.16 20.44
CA ALA A 5 37.25 -5.81 19.98
C ALA A 5 35.82 -5.81 19.44
N ARG A 6 34.92 -5.08 20.11
CA ARG A 6 33.62 -4.70 19.56
C ARG A 6 33.85 -3.75 18.39
N VAL A 7 33.66 -4.24 17.20
CA VAL A 7 33.50 -3.38 16.03
C VAL A 7 32.10 -2.81 16.10
N ASN A 8 31.97 -1.60 16.61
CA ASN A 8 30.77 -0.80 16.46
C ASN A 8 30.71 -0.32 15.01
N GLY A 9 30.19 -1.16 14.14
CA GLY A 9 29.79 -0.78 12.80
C GLY A 9 28.40 -0.16 12.86
N ASN A 10 28.30 1.10 13.22
CA ASN A 10 27.08 1.87 13.02
C ASN A 10 27.04 2.33 11.55
N SER A 11 26.87 1.38 10.65
CA SER A 11 26.41 1.71 9.31
C SER A 11 24.92 1.97 9.43
N GLY A 12 24.53 3.23 9.46
CA GLY A 12 23.16 3.67 9.34
C GLY A 12 22.57 3.13 8.04
N SER A 13 22.07 1.89 8.04
CA SER A 13 21.19 1.41 7.00
C SER A 13 19.93 2.25 7.12
N ALA A 14 19.70 3.15 6.17
CA ALA A 14 18.40 3.75 5.95
C ALA A 14 17.42 2.57 5.87
N GLY A 15 16.62 2.36 6.93
CA GLY A 15 15.81 1.17 7.09
C GLY A 15 14.92 0.97 5.88
N LYS A 16 14.85 -0.25 5.38
CA LYS A 16 13.97 -0.66 4.29
C LYS A 16 12.55 -0.24 4.62
N MET A 17 11.98 0.67 3.84
CA MET A 17 10.61 1.11 4.01
C MET A 17 9.69 0.23 3.17
N ILE A 18 8.75 -0.43 3.83
CA ILE A 18 7.67 -1.16 3.17
C ILE A 18 6.37 -0.39 3.39
N LEU A 19 5.66 -0.07 2.32
CA LEU A 19 4.36 0.57 2.39
C LEU A 19 3.36 -0.15 1.49
N VAL A 20 2.10 -0.11 1.88
CA VAL A 20 0.99 -0.68 1.12
C VAL A 20 0.14 0.46 0.58
N LEU A 21 -0.18 0.40 -0.71
CA LEU A 21 -1.01 1.38 -1.39
C LEU A 21 -2.43 0.86 -1.54
N ASP A 22 -3.40 1.65 -1.09
CA ASP A 22 -4.82 1.34 -1.22
C ASP A 22 -5.40 1.87 -2.54
N THR A 23 -6.61 1.44 -2.87
CA THR A 23 -7.35 1.85 -4.06
C THR A 23 -7.50 3.37 -4.17
N THR A 24 -7.77 4.04 -3.06
CA THR A 24 -7.94 5.51 -3.02
C THR A 24 -6.69 6.26 -3.44
N PHE A 25 -5.50 5.74 -3.13
CA PHE A 25 -4.24 6.31 -3.60
C PHE A 25 -4.14 6.27 -5.14
N LEU A 26 -4.50 5.13 -5.76
CA LEU A 26 -4.49 5.01 -7.22
C LEU A 26 -5.54 5.91 -7.87
N ILE A 27 -6.72 6.02 -7.27
CA ILE A 27 -7.77 6.93 -7.77
C ILE A 27 -7.26 8.38 -7.77
N LEU A 28 -6.61 8.83 -6.72
CA LEU A 28 -6.00 10.15 -6.69
C LEU A 28 -4.91 10.31 -7.75
N HIS A 29 -4.06 9.31 -7.92
CA HIS A 29 -2.97 9.37 -8.89
C HIS A 29 -3.45 9.50 -10.34
N TYR A 30 -4.49 8.76 -10.70
CA TYR A 30 -4.97 8.70 -12.08
C TYR A 30 -6.05 9.73 -12.42
N PHE A 31 -6.80 10.21 -11.43
CA PHE A 31 -8.00 11.02 -11.67
C PHE A 31 -8.04 12.38 -10.97
N SER A 32 -7.07 12.72 -10.15
CA SER A 32 -7.02 14.06 -9.57
C SER A 32 -6.63 15.09 -10.62
N ASP A 33 -7.26 16.24 -10.58
CA ASP A 33 -6.89 17.44 -11.34
C ASP A 33 -6.08 18.45 -10.49
N ASP A 34 -5.86 18.15 -9.21
CA ASP A 34 -5.05 18.95 -8.30
C ASP A 34 -3.56 18.56 -8.41
N GLU A 35 -2.75 19.48 -8.94
CA GLU A 35 -1.31 19.27 -9.11
C GLU A 35 -0.56 19.03 -7.79
N ALA A 36 -1.00 19.59 -6.68
CA ALA A 36 -0.40 19.31 -5.38
C ALA A 36 -0.65 17.86 -4.95
N VAL A 37 -1.83 17.32 -5.19
CA VAL A 37 -2.17 15.91 -4.96
C VAL A 37 -1.34 15.01 -5.88
N LEU A 38 -1.28 15.33 -7.17
CA LEU A 38 -0.50 14.55 -8.15
C LEU A 38 0.99 14.54 -7.80
N ALA A 39 1.54 15.65 -7.35
CA ALA A 39 2.93 15.71 -6.89
C ALA A 39 3.18 14.74 -5.72
N LYS A 40 2.24 14.65 -4.78
CA LYS A 40 2.31 13.72 -3.63
C LYS A 40 2.18 12.26 -4.05
N THR A 41 1.29 11.94 -4.96
CA THR A 41 1.14 10.55 -5.44
C THR A 41 2.37 10.11 -6.25
N ARG A 42 2.90 10.96 -7.12
CA ARG A 42 4.16 10.70 -7.85
C ARG A 42 5.31 10.43 -6.88
N GLU A 43 5.37 11.20 -5.82
CA GLU A 43 6.39 11.02 -4.79
C GLU A 43 6.21 9.72 -4.00
N GLY A 44 4.98 9.36 -3.66
CA GLY A 44 4.66 8.07 -3.05
C GLY A 44 5.13 6.89 -3.91
N LEU A 45 4.91 6.97 -5.21
CA LEU A 45 5.41 5.96 -6.17
C LEU A 45 6.93 5.97 -6.26
N ARG A 46 7.57 7.13 -6.25
CA ARG A 46 9.03 7.25 -6.25
C ARG A 46 9.65 6.63 -5.01
N ILE A 47 9.10 6.90 -3.83
CA ILE A 47 9.53 6.29 -2.56
C ILE A 47 9.39 4.77 -2.64
N SER A 48 8.26 4.28 -3.14
CA SER A 48 7.96 2.86 -3.26
C SER A 48 8.97 2.09 -4.13
N ARG A 49 9.58 2.78 -5.10
CA ARG A 49 10.54 2.20 -6.05
C ARG A 49 12.00 2.48 -5.70
N LYS A 50 12.25 3.29 -4.66
CA LYS A 50 13.62 3.60 -4.23
C LYS A 50 14.31 2.33 -3.78
N LEU A 51 15.61 2.20 -4.12
CA LEU A 51 16.42 1.07 -3.71
C LEU A 51 16.33 0.82 -2.20
N GLY A 52 16.03 -0.41 -1.83
CA GLY A 52 15.81 -0.82 -0.44
C GLY A 52 14.37 -0.65 0.06
N ASN A 53 13.52 0.11 -0.63
CA ASN A 53 12.10 0.23 -0.30
C ASN A 53 11.25 -0.79 -1.07
N LYS A 54 10.00 -0.94 -0.63
CA LYS A 54 9.03 -1.81 -1.28
C LYS A 54 7.64 -1.18 -1.18
N GLY A 55 7.06 -0.88 -2.33
CA GLY A 55 5.65 -0.51 -2.44
C GLY A 55 4.83 -1.75 -2.82
N ILE A 56 3.89 -2.12 -1.97
CA ILE A 56 3.04 -3.29 -2.15
C ILE A 56 1.65 -2.84 -2.59
N LEU A 57 1.14 -3.49 -3.62
CA LEU A 57 -0.22 -3.33 -4.10
C LEU A 57 -0.95 -4.67 -4.01
N PRO A 58 -1.90 -4.81 -3.07
CA PRO A 58 -2.71 -6.03 -2.98
C PRO A 58 -3.55 -6.25 -4.24
N THR A 59 -3.73 -7.50 -4.67
CA THR A 59 -4.53 -7.81 -5.88
C THR A 59 -5.99 -7.37 -5.77
N ILE A 60 -6.54 -7.30 -4.57
CA ILE A 60 -7.89 -6.73 -4.36
C ILE A 60 -7.94 -5.25 -4.79
N VAL A 61 -6.87 -4.49 -4.57
CA VAL A 61 -6.78 -3.09 -4.98
C VAL A 61 -6.76 -2.97 -6.51
N LEU A 62 -6.09 -3.88 -7.22
CA LEU A 62 -6.15 -3.94 -8.67
C LEU A 62 -7.58 -4.15 -9.18
N ALA A 63 -8.31 -5.09 -8.56
CA ALA A 63 -9.68 -5.39 -8.95
C ALA A 63 -10.62 -4.21 -8.71
N GLU A 64 -10.54 -3.59 -7.54
CA GLU A 64 -11.34 -2.41 -7.19
C GLU A 64 -11.03 -1.22 -8.10
N PHE A 65 -9.75 -0.94 -8.33
CA PHE A 65 -9.31 0.14 -9.20
C PHE A 65 -9.77 -0.08 -10.63
N TYR A 66 -9.62 -1.30 -11.16
CA TYR A 66 -10.11 -1.64 -12.50
C TYR A 66 -11.61 -1.39 -12.63
N ALA A 67 -12.43 -1.89 -11.70
CA ALA A 67 -13.87 -1.71 -11.72
C ALA A 67 -14.29 -0.22 -11.67
N GLN A 68 -13.63 0.57 -10.83
CA GLN A 68 -13.90 2.00 -10.72
C GLN A 68 -13.46 2.76 -11.98
N THR A 69 -12.33 2.40 -12.55
CA THR A 69 -11.83 3.01 -13.80
C THR A 69 -12.75 2.66 -14.96
N TYR A 70 -13.14 1.40 -15.08
CA TYR A 70 -14.08 0.95 -16.11
C TYR A 70 -15.40 1.74 -16.06
N LYS A 71 -15.95 1.90 -14.88
CA LYS A 71 -17.20 2.67 -14.67
C LYS A 71 -17.06 4.13 -15.09
N ARG A 72 -15.89 4.73 -14.89
CA ARG A 72 -15.65 6.15 -15.18
C ARG A 72 -15.32 6.41 -16.65
N THR A 73 -14.56 5.53 -17.28
CA THR A 73 -13.87 5.80 -18.55
C THR A 73 -14.06 4.73 -19.62
N GLY A 74 -14.66 3.59 -19.27
CA GLY A 74 -14.82 2.46 -20.17
C GLY A 74 -13.63 1.50 -20.17
N ARG A 75 -13.74 0.43 -20.97
CA ARG A 75 -12.85 -0.71 -20.96
C ARG A 75 -11.42 -0.37 -21.41
N ASP A 76 -11.28 0.37 -22.50
CA ASP A 76 -9.96 0.60 -23.11
C ASP A 76 -9.01 1.33 -22.15
N VAL A 77 -9.52 2.35 -21.45
CA VAL A 77 -8.75 3.09 -20.45
C VAL A 77 -8.49 2.23 -19.22
N ALA A 78 -9.47 1.45 -18.75
CA ALA A 78 -9.28 0.54 -17.63
C ALA A 78 -8.20 -0.50 -17.92
N ASP A 79 -8.21 -1.11 -19.12
CA ASP A 79 -7.19 -2.07 -19.56
C ASP A 79 -5.79 -1.41 -19.65
N LYS A 80 -5.72 -0.18 -20.15
CA LYS A 80 -4.47 0.58 -20.24
C LYS A 80 -3.88 0.83 -18.86
N TYR A 81 -4.65 1.36 -17.92
CA TYR A 81 -4.18 1.69 -16.58
C TYR A 81 -3.84 0.44 -15.78
N PHE A 82 -4.60 -0.63 -15.94
CA PHE A 82 -4.27 -1.92 -15.33
C PHE A 82 -2.88 -2.42 -15.75
N ARG A 83 -2.59 -2.41 -17.05
CA ARG A 83 -1.27 -2.80 -17.58
C ARG A 83 -0.16 -1.88 -17.06
N GLU A 84 -0.40 -0.58 -17.00
CA GLU A 84 0.57 0.38 -16.45
C GLU A 84 0.93 0.05 -15.00
N ILE A 85 -0.07 -0.25 -14.17
CA ILE A 85 0.13 -0.58 -12.75
C ILE A 85 0.89 -1.90 -12.60
N VAL A 86 0.49 -2.94 -13.32
CA VAL A 86 1.17 -4.24 -13.28
C VAL A 86 2.64 -4.14 -13.67
N ASN A 87 2.97 -3.24 -14.60
CA ASN A 87 4.34 -3.01 -15.08
C ASN A 87 5.06 -1.85 -14.36
N SER A 88 4.48 -1.32 -13.29
CA SER A 88 4.99 -0.11 -12.62
C SER A 88 6.22 -0.34 -11.73
N GLY A 89 6.59 -1.59 -11.45
CA GLY A 89 7.63 -1.93 -10.49
C GLY A 89 7.16 -2.02 -9.04
N LEU A 90 5.85 -1.86 -8.78
CA LEU A 90 5.25 -2.19 -7.50
C LEU A 90 5.18 -3.70 -7.31
N ASP A 91 5.25 -4.14 -6.06
CA ASP A 91 5.08 -5.54 -5.72
C ASP A 91 3.58 -5.87 -5.62
N ILE A 92 3.09 -6.64 -6.57
CA ILE A 92 1.68 -7.06 -6.61
C ILE A 92 1.52 -8.28 -5.69
N ALA A 93 0.85 -8.07 -4.55
CA ALA A 93 0.68 -9.10 -3.53
C ALA A 93 -0.65 -9.84 -3.69
N SER A 94 -0.57 -11.15 -3.96
CA SER A 94 -1.74 -12.01 -4.11
C SER A 94 -2.46 -12.25 -2.78
N LEU A 95 -3.76 -12.53 -2.86
CA LEU A 95 -4.56 -13.02 -1.75
C LEU A 95 -4.17 -14.49 -1.46
N THR A 96 -3.21 -14.67 -0.56
CA THR A 96 -2.75 -15.99 -0.12
C THR A 96 -3.63 -16.58 0.97
N GLN A 97 -3.39 -17.82 1.35
CA GLN A 97 -4.05 -18.45 2.51
C GLN A 97 -3.77 -17.68 3.80
N GLU A 98 -2.53 -17.24 4.00
CA GLU A 98 -2.10 -16.47 5.17
C GLU A 98 -2.79 -15.10 5.23
N VAL A 99 -2.87 -14.40 4.09
CA VAL A 99 -3.60 -13.12 3.98
C VAL A 99 -5.09 -13.35 4.26
N SER A 100 -5.67 -14.41 3.72
CA SER A 100 -7.09 -14.75 3.93
C SER A 100 -7.40 -15.03 5.41
N TYR A 101 -6.53 -15.79 6.08
CA TYR A 101 -6.66 -16.06 7.51
C TYR A 101 -6.60 -14.77 8.33
N GLN A 102 -5.59 -13.95 8.11
CA GLN A 102 -5.41 -12.68 8.81
C GLN A 102 -6.56 -11.70 8.53
N ALA A 103 -7.01 -11.61 7.29
CA ALA A 103 -8.15 -10.78 6.92
C ALA A 103 -9.43 -11.24 7.59
N GLY A 104 -9.64 -12.56 7.71
CA GLY A 104 -10.76 -13.15 8.44
C GLY A 104 -10.76 -12.80 9.91
N LEU A 105 -9.59 -12.81 10.57
CA LEU A 105 -9.43 -12.38 11.97
C LEU A 105 -9.81 -10.89 12.13
N LEU A 106 -9.32 -10.03 11.25
CA LEU A 106 -9.66 -8.59 11.29
C LEU A 106 -11.17 -8.38 11.07
N ARG A 107 -11.76 -9.06 10.09
CA ARG A 107 -13.20 -8.97 9.82
C ARG A 107 -14.05 -9.44 11.00
N ALA A 108 -13.65 -10.53 11.66
CA ALA A 108 -14.32 -11.04 12.86
C ALA A 108 -14.24 -10.03 14.02
N LYS A 109 -13.11 -9.36 14.17
CA LYS A 109 -12.89 -8.34 15.22
C LYS A 109 -13.67 -7.06 14.96
N TYR A 110 -13.59 -6.52 13.74
CA TYR A 110 -14.17 -5.22 13.40
C TYR A 110 -15.57 -5.29 12.80
N GLN A 111 -15.99 -6.47 12.34
CA GLN A 111 -17.31 -6.71 11.78
C GLN A 111 -17.66 -5.75 10.63
N GLU A 112 -18.86 -5.18 10.66
CA GLU A 112 -19.34 -4.29 9.60
C GLU A 112 -18.63 -2.92 9.55
N LYS A 113 -17.85 -2.58 10.56
CA LYS A 113 -17.11 -1.31 10.61
C LYS A 113 -16.00 -1.24 9.58
N VAL A 114 -15.45 -2.39 9.16
CA VAL A 114 -14.36 -2.47 8.21
C VAL A 114 -14.73 -3.42 7.07
N PRO A 115 -14.87 -2.92 5.84
CA PRO A 115 -15.17 -3.74 4.66
C PRO A 115 -14.13 -4.84 4.42
N TRP A 116 -14.52 -5.92 3.72
CA TRP A 116 -13.62 -7.03 3.40
C TRP A 116 -12.37 -6.59 2.65
N GLY A 117 -12.52 -5.70 1.66
CA GLY A 117 -11.38 -5.19 0.90
C GLY A 117 -10.33 -4.54 1.82
N ASP A 118 -10.78 -3.72 2.76
CA ASP A 118 -9.91 -3.03 3.72
C ASP A 118 -9.25 -4.02 4.68
N CYS A 119 -9.98 -5.07 5.11
CA CYS A 119 -9.40 -6.15 5.92
C CYS A 119 -8.27 -6.88 5.16
N ILE A 120 -8.44 -7.12 3.85
CA ILE A 120 -7.42 -7.77 3.02
C ILE A 120 -6.19 -6.87 2.84
N VAL A 121 -6.39 -5.58 2.59
CA VAL A 121 -5.29 -4.61 2.50
C VAL A 121 -4.52 -4.52 3.83
N ALA A 122 -5.23 -4.42 4.94
CA ALA A 122 -4.63 -4.38 6.27
C ALA A 122 -3.89 -5.68 6.61
N ALA A 123 -4.45 -6.83 6.28
CA ALA A 123 -3.80 -8.14 6.46
C ALA A 123 -2.51 -8.24 5.66
N THR A 124 -2.51 -7.77 4.41
CA THR A 124 -1.32 -7.70 3.56
C THR A 124 -0.25 -6.82 4.21
N ALA A 125 -0.64 -5.68 4.77
CA ALA A 125 0.28 -4.78 5.46
C ALA A 125 0.90 -5.44 6.71
N LEU A 126 0.09 -6.10 7.52
CA LEU A 126 0.56 -6.79 8.74
C LEU A 126 1.55 -7.90 8.42
N LEU A 127 1.23 -8.77 7.47
CA LEU A 127 2.08 -9.91 7.12
C LEU A 127 3.40 -9.49 6.48
N ASN A 128 3.42 -8.36 5.79
CA ASN A 128 4.63 -7.81 5.18
C ASN A 128 5.39 -6.85 6.11
N LYS A 129 4.91 -6.65 7.33
CA LYS A 129 5.48 -5.68 8.29
C LYS A 129 5.63 -4.28 7.68
N ALA A 130 4.60 -3.87 6.94
CA ALA A 130 4.57 -2.57 6.31
C ALA A 130 4.60 -1.47 7.39
N LYS A 131 5.34 -0.40 7.10
CA LYS A 131 5.42 0.74 7.99
C LYS A 131 4.08 1.45 8.09
N PHE A 132 3.37 1.57 6.98
CA PHE A 132 2.01 2.13 6.94
C PHE A 132 1.27 1.75 5.65
N VAL A 133 -0.05 1.90 5.71
CA VAL A 133 -0.95 1.87 4.56
C VAL A 133 -1.21 3.31 4.11
N VAL A 134 -1.09 3.58 2.82
CA VAL A 134 -1.44 4.90 2.23
C VAL A 134 -2.86 4.83 1.71
N THR A 135 -3.76 5.55 2.33
CA THR A 135 -5.19 5.55 2.00
C THR A 135 -5.88 6.85 2.38
N GLU A 136 -6.93 7.20 1.65
CA GLU A 136 -7.87 8.27 2.01
C GLU A 136 -9.14 7.72 2.68
N ASP A 137 -9.29 6.37 2.72
CA ASP A 137 -10.49 5.74 3.25
C ASP A 137 -10.50 5.78 4.79
N PRO A 138 -11.53 6.41 5.41
CA PRO A 138 -11.62 6.54 6.86
C PRO A 138 -11.83 5.20 7.59
N HIS A 139 -12.28 4.13 6.93
CA HIS A 139 -12.45 2.82 7.56
C HIS A 139 -11.15 2.26 8.13
N PHE A 140 -10.01 2.57 7.51
CA PHE A 140 -8.71 2.11 8.00
C PHE A 140 -8.33 2.68 9.37
N ALA A 141 -8.88 3.83 9.77
CA ALA A 141 -8.66 4.41 11.09
C ALA A 141 -9.22 3.54 12.23
N GLU A 142 -10.18 2.66 11.94
CA GLU A 142 -10.74 1.70 12.90
C GLU A 142 -9.77 0.55 13.21
N ILE A 143 -8.77 0.30 12.35
CA ILE A 143 -7.86 -0.85 12.46
C ILE A 143 -6.62 -0.44 13.27
N SER A 144 -6.62 -0.76 14.57
CA SER A 144 -5.54 -0.36 15.48
C SER A 144 -4.21 -1.09 15.24
N GLU A 145 -4.21 -2.23 14.52
CA GLU A 145 -3.03 -3.05 14.27
C GLU A 145 -2.09 -2.47 13.22
N ILE A 146 -2.53 -1.48 12.44
CA ILE A 146 -1.75 -0.87 11.35
C ILE A 146 -1.59 0.64 11.55
N GLU A 147 -0.50 1.19 11.03
CA GLU A 147 -0.34 2.63 10.87
C GLU A 147 -0.92 3.06 9.51
N VAL A 148 -1.67 4.15 9.48
CA VAL A 148 -2.31 4.69 8.29
C VAL A 148 -1.78 6.08 8.02
N ARG A 149 -1.54 6.40 6.75
CA ARG A 149 -1.20 7.75 6.29
C ARG A 149 -2.02 8.14 5.08
N ARG A 150 -2.46 9.38 5.07
CA ARG A 150 -3.02 9.98 3.86
C ARG A 150 -1.90 10.34 2.89
N THR A 151 -2.22 10.42 1.62
CA THR A 151 -1.27 10.84 0.57
C THR A 151 -0.62 12.18 0.89
N SER A 152 -1.39 13.13 1.44
CA SER A 152 -0.87 14.45 1.87
C SER A 152 0.18 14.39 2.98
N GLN A 153 0.20 13.32 3.76
CA GLN A 153 1.12 13.09 4.87
C GLN A 153 2.42 12.41 4.47
N LEU A 154 2.56 12.01 3.20
CA LEU A 154 3.80 11.45 2.68
C LEU A 154 4.87 12.55 2.72
N ARG A 155 5.86 12.34 3.56
CA ARG A 155 7.07 13.17 3.66
C ARG A 155 8.24 12.38 3.14
N LEU A 156 9.07 13.07 2.46
CA LEU A 156 10.31 12.61 1.85
C LEU A 156 11.45 12.66 2.83
#